data_f138aa80e4514637cdbdcf9c3567c66d
#
_entry.id   f138aa80e4514637cdbdcf9c3567c66d
#
_cell.length_a   1.000
_cell.length_b   1.000
_cell.length_c   1.000
_cell.angle_alpha   90.00
_cell.angle_beta   90.00
_cell.angle_gamma   90.00
#
_symmetry.space_group_name_H-M   'P 1'
#
loop_
_entity.id
_entity.type
_entity.pdbx_description
1 polymer ?
#
loop_
_entity_poly.entity_id
_entity_poly.type
_entity_poly.pdbx_seq_one_letter_code
_entity_poly.pdbx_strand_id
1 'polypeptide(L)'
;FPNNAVEYFISYYDYYQPEAYLPVTDTYIEKDSSINDEINKLRIKASTSLMSRKDVIVVASVSCIFGVGSPKEYSALLFKINVNDKIDTKDFFVSLINIHYLRNDMILEPGFFRVRGDVVDVFPIYDDFPVRIEFFGDEIEKIYQFNPLTGEMLKTIDEMTFYPCKNFVTTKE
;
A
#
# COMPACT_ATOMS: atom_id res chain seq x y z
N PHE A 1 20.02 -9.08 11.88
CA PHE A 1 18.60 -9.24 12.30
C PHE A 1 17.80 -10.00 11.23
N PRO A 2 18.12 -11.28 10.95
CA PRO A 2 17.55 -12.00 9.80
C PRO A 2 16.04 -12.31 9.95
N ASN A 3 15.52 -12.28 11.16
CA ASN A 3 14.11 -12.60 11.44
C ASN A 3 13.25 -11.37 11.79
N ASN A 4 13.86 -10.20 11.91
CA ASN A 4 13.17 -8.95 12.23
C ASN A 4 12.76 -8.22 10.96
N ALA A 5 11.68 -7.44 11.03
CA ALA A 5 11.37 -6.49 9.98
C ALA A 5 12.35 -5.30 10.07
N VAL A 6 13.10 -5.06 9.01
CA VAL A 6 14.01 -3.91 8.90
C VAL A 6 13.50 -3.05 7.77
N GLU A 7 13.03 -1.86 8.13
CA GLU A 7 12.30 -0.98 7.22
C GLU A 7 13.00 0.39 7.10
N TYR A 8 12.80 1.02 5.94
CA TYR A 8 13.29 2.37 5.67
C TYR A 8 12.17 3.39 5.70
N PHE A 9 12.40 4.50 6.42
CA PHE A 9 11.51 5.66 6.42
C PHE A 9 12.29 6.90 6.05
N ILE A 10 12.47 7.14 4.75
CA ILE A 10 13.28 8.22 4.21
C ILE A 10 12.41 9.42 3.79
N SER A 11 13.03 10.60 3.71
CA SER A 11 12.39 11.83 3.25
C SER A 11 12.04 11.74 1.76
N TYR A 12 10.92 12.36 1.35
CA TYR A 12 10.59 12.51 -0.07
C TYR A 12 11.60 13.39 -0.82
N TYR A 13 12.40 14.20 -0.10
CA TYR A 13 13.37 15.13 -0.66
C TYR A 13 14.77 14.54 -0.81
N ASP A 14 15.01 13.28 -0.45
CA ASP A 14 16.34 12.67 -0.56
C ASP A 14 16.75 12.38 -2.01
N TYR A 15 15.82 12.42 -2.95
CA TYR A 15 16.11 12.41 -4.37
C TYR A 15 16.00 13.83 -4.94
N TYR A 16 16.97 14.64 -4.62
CA TYR A 16 17.13 15.97 -5.19
C TYR A 16 18.05 15.88 -6.42
N GLN A 17 17.48 15.93 -7.60
CA GLN A 17 18.26 16.23 -8.81
C GLN A 17 18.37 17.77 -8.90
N PRO A 18 19.54 18.35 -8.63
CA PRO A 18 19.70 19.80 -8.75
C PRO A 18 19.52 20.21 -10.22
N GLU A 19 18.99 21.40 -10.42
CA GLU A 19 19.01 22.03 -11.73
C GLU A 19 20.44 22.03 -12.25
N ALA A 20 20.65 21.54 -13.45
CA ALA A 20 21.96 21.55 -14.10
C ALA A 20 21.84 22.06 -15.53
N TYR A 21 22.68 23.01 -15.87
CA TYR A 21 22.86 23.44 -17.25
C TYR A 21 24.15 22.85 -17.79
N LEU A 22 24.05 22.11 -18.89
CA LEU A 22 25.19 21.55 -19.62
C LEU A 22 25.54 22.45 -20.81
N PRO A 23 26.55 23.33 -20.68
CA PRO A 23 26.89 24.30 -21.75
C PRO A 23 27.30 23.64 -23.05
N VAL A 24 27.86 22.42 -22.99
CA VAL A 24 28.38 21.67 -24.14
C VAL A 24 27.25 21.21 -25.08
N THR A 25 26.07 20.92 -24.52
CA THR A 25 24.93 20.42 -25.29
C THR A 25 23.74 21.38 -25.30
N ASP A 26 23.92 22.59 -24.71
CA ASP A 26 22.84 23.57 -24.50
C ASP A 26 21.57 22.92 -23.88
N THR A 27 21.79 22.01 -22.93
CA THR A 27 20.72 21.26 -22.31
C THR A 27 20.47 21.76 -20.88
N TYR A 28 19.25 22.20 -20.62
CA TYR A 28 18.77 22.52 -19.28
C TYR A 28 18.08 21.29 -18.69
N ILE A 29 18.58 20.80 -17.57
CA ILE A 29 17.97 19.72 -16.80
C ILE A 29 17.11 20.38 -15.74
N GLU A 30 15.79 20.31 -15.90
CA GLU A 30 14.84 20.82 -14.91
C GLU A 30 14.95 20.02 -13.61
N LYS A 31 14.67 20.72 -12.50
CA LYS A 31 14.51 20.10 -11.19
C LYS A 31 13.31 19.18 -11.23
N ASP A 32 13.53 17.88 -11.21
CA ASP A 32 12.46 16.89 -11.07
C ASP A 32 12.23 16.61 -9.59
N SER A 33 11.06 17.00 -9.11
CA SER A 33 10.54 16.67 -7.78
C SER A 33 9.40 15.65 -7.91
N SER A 34 9.55 14.65 -8.75
CA SER A 34 8.59 13.56 -8.82
C SER A 34 8.53 12.88 -7.46
N ILE A 35 7.32 12.69 -6.95
CA ILE A 35 7.08 11.81 -5.80
C ILE A 35 7.53 10.43 -6.25
N ASN A 36 8.65 9.97 -5.71
CA ASN A 36 9.16 8.66 -6.04
C ASN A 36 8.24 7.63 -5.39
N ASP A 37 7.50 6.88 -6.22
CA ASP A 37 6.55 5.85 -5.78
C ASP A 37 7.25 4.78 -4.92
N GLU A 38 8.52 4.50 -5.16
CA GLU A 38 9.31 3.59 -4.35
C GLU A 38 9.54 4.12 -2.93
N ILE A 39 9.85 5.41 -2.78
CA ILE A 39 9.96 6.06 -1.45
C ILE A 39 8.61 5.99 -0.72
N ASN A 40 7.52 6.26 -1.42
CA ASN A 40 6.18 6.15 -0.85
C ASN A 40 5.87 4.73 -0.38
N LYS A 41 6.18 3.71 -1.21
CA LYS A 41 6.06 2.30 -0.87
C LYS A 41 6.84 1.96 0.40
N LEU A 42 8.12 2.36 0.50
CA LEU A 42 8.97 2.12 1.66
C LEU A 42 8.40 2.74 2.94
N ARG A 43 7.90 3.98 2.86
CA ARG A 43 7.30 4.69 4.00
C ARG A 43 6.02 4.03 4.48
N ILE A 44 5.14 3.63 3.56
CA ILE A 44 3.90 2.91 3.90
C ILE A 44 4.24 1.55 4.50
N LYS A 45 5.20 0.83 3.92
CA LYS A 45 5.68 -0.46 4.43
C LYS A 45 6.20 -0.35 5.86
N ALA A 46 7.03 0.67 6.15
CA ALA A 46 7.51 0.93 7.50
C ALA A 46 6.37 1.20 8.49
N SER A 47 5.39 2.02 8.11
CA SER A 47 4.20 2.31 8.94
C SER A 47 3.37 1.05 9.17
N THR A 48 3.14 0.26 8.13
CA THR A 48 2.41 -1.01 8.20
C THR A 48 3.10 -2.01 9.12
N SER A 49 4.43 -2.17 8.99
CA SER A 49 5.22 -3.07 9.85
C SER A 49 5.14 -2.66 11.32
N LEU A 50 5.24 -1.36 11.63
CA LEU A 50 5.09 -0.85 13.00
C LEU A 50 3.71 -1.11 13.61
N MET A 51 2.66 -1.14 12.80
CA MET A 51 1.29 -1.40 13.26
C MET A 51 0.98 -2.90 13.41
N SER A 52 1.64 -3.76 12.61
CA SER A 52 1.36 -5.20 12.55
C SER A 52 2.32 -6.07 13.36
N ARG A 53 3.53 -5.60 13.66
CA ARG A 53 4.62 -6.37 14.27
C ARG A 53 5.21 -5.68 15.48
N LYS A 54 5.84 -6.47 16.36
CA LYS A 54 6.56 -5.98 17.55
C LYS A 54 8.09 -6.02 17.40
N ASP A 55 8.57 -6.67 16.36
CA ASP A 55 9.99 -6.95 16.09
C ASP A 55 10.49 -6.10 14.91
N VAL A 56 10.19 -4.82 14.91
CA VAL A 56 10.49 -3.89 13.81
C VAL A 56 11.66 -2.98 14.16
N ILE A 57 12.59 -2.84 13.22
CA ILE A 57 13.68 -1.87 13.23
C ILE A 57 13.42 -0.89 12.09
N VAL A 58 13.32 0.40 12.38
CA VAL A 58 13.15 1.42 11.35
C VAL A 58 14.41 2.27 11.26
N VAL A 59 15.00 2.32 10.07
CA VAL A 59 16.07 3.26 9.72
C VAL A 59 15.42 4.47 9.07
N ALA A 60 15.46 5.62 9.74
CA ALA A 60 14.72 6.80 9.33
C ALA A 60 15.60 8.04 9.15
N SER A 61 15.24 8.90 8.21
CA SER A 61 15.79 10.25 8.14
C SER A 61 15.13 11.14 9.21
N VAL A 62 15.76 12.27 9.55
CA VAL A 62 15.25 13.20 10.58
C VAL A 62 13.86 13.74 10.27
N SER A 63 13.46 13.76 9.00
CA SER A 63 12.12 14.19 8.56
C SER A 63 10.97 13.33 9.09
N CYS A 64 11.25 12.10 9.56
CA CYS A 64 10.23 11.24 10.16
C CYS A 64 9.65 11.79 11.48
N ILE A 65 10.35 12.74 12.12
CA ILE A 65 9.89 13.37 13.37
C ILE A 65 8.71 14.31 13.13
N PHE A 66 8.52 14.78 11.90
CA PHE A 66 7.52 15.77 11.55
C PHE A 66 6.42 15.20 10.64
N GLY A 67 5.17 15.46 10.99
CA GLY A 67 4.04 15.32 10.06
C GLY A 67 3.61 13.88 9.72
N VAL A 68 3.83 12.90 10.60
CA VAL A 68 3.44 11.50 10.34
C VAL A 68 1.96 11.22 10.69
N GLY A 69 1.22 12.21 11.23
CA GLY A 69 -0.18 12.04 11.64
C GLY A 69 -0.33 11.30 12.98
N SER A 70 -1.57 11.04 13.37
CA SER A 70 -1.89 10.33 14.61
C SER A 70 -1.95 8.80 14.36
N PRO A 71 -1.21 7.98 15.13
CA PRO A 71 -1.33 6.51 15.02
C PRO A 71 -2.75 6.01 15.30
N LYS A 72 -3.53 6.73 16.13
CA LYS A 72 -4.93 6.37 16.42
C LYS A 72 -5.83 6.59 15.20
N GLU A 73 -5.64 7.70 14.48
CA GLU A 73 -6.41 7.99 13.25
C GLU A 73 -6.05 6.98 12.16
N TYR A 74 -4.77 6.68 12.01
CA TYR A 74 -4.32 5.66 11.06
C TYR A 74 -4.90 4.28 11.39
N SER A 75 -4.90 3.88 12.68
CA SER A 75 -5.48 2.60 13.12
C SER A 75 -6.99 2.51 12.90
N ALA A 76 -7.71 3.62 12.98
CA ALA A 76 -9.15 3.67 12.74
C ALA A 76 -9.54 3.42 11.28
N LEU A 77 -8.57 3.53 10.37
CA LEU A 77 -8.75 3.31 8.94
C LEU A 77 -8.38 1.89 8.49
N LEU A 78 -7.87 1.06 9.40
CA LEU A 78 -7.54 -0.32 9.06
C LEU A 78 -8.82 -1.09 8.74
N PHE A 79 -8.79 -1.81 7.63
CA PHE A 79 -9.88 -2.65 7.20
C PHE A 79 -9.45 -4.11 7.22
N LYS A 80 -10.09 -4.90 8.09
CA LYS A 80 -9.76 -6.30 8.31
C LYS A 80 -10.86 -7.20 7.81
N ILE A 81 -10.47 -8.29 7.15
CA ILE A 81 -11.35 -9.35 6.67
C ILE A 81 -10.81 -10.73 7.05
N ASN A 82 -11.72 -11.69 7.20
CA ASN A 82 -11.39 -13.09 7.42
C ASN A 82 -12.16 -13.96 6.42
N VAL A 83 -11.66 -15.15 6.16
CA VAL A 83 -12.43 -16.19 5.47
C VAL A 83 -13.70 -16.50 6.27
N ASN A 84 -14.81 -16.68 5.59
CA ASN A 84 -16.20 -16.84 6.10
C ASN A 84 -16.84 -15.55 6.68
N ASP A 85 -16.18 -14.39 6.59
CA ASP A 85 -16.86 -13.12 6.91
C ASP A 85 -17.98 -12.86 5.90
N LYS A 86 -19.11 -12.32 6.41
CA LYS A 86 -20.22 -11.85 5.58
C LYS A 86 -20.13 -10.35 5.41
N ILE A 87 -19.85 -9.94 4.20
CA ILE A 87 -19.66 -8.53 3.82
C ILE A 87 -20.32 -8.31 2.46
N ASP A 88 -21.23 -7.34 2.38
CA ASP A 88 -21.73 -6.89 1.07
C ASP A 88 -20.56 -6.38 0.23
N THR A 89 -20.48 -6.83 -1.02
CA THR A 89 -19.37 -6.48 -1.92
C THR A 89 -19.26 -4.98 -2.16
N LYS A 90 -20.37 -4.23 -2.12
CA LYS A 90 -20.35 -2.77 -2.24
C LYS A 90 -19.72 -2.11 -1.02
N ASP A 91 -20.05 -2.59 0.19
CA ASP A 91 -19.45 -2.10 1.43
C ASP A 91 -17.97 -2.41 1.48
N PHE A 92 -17.57 -3.57 0.95
CA PHE A 92 -16.17 -3.93 0.77
C PHE A 92 -15.45 -2.93 -0.15
N PHE A 93 -16.03 -2.57 -1.29
CA PHE A 93 -15.43 -1.58 -2.21
C PHE A 93 -15.36 -0.19 -1.59
N VAL A 94 -16.40 0.23 -0.88
CA VAL A 94 -16.40 1.52 -0.16
C VAL A 94 -15.28 1.55 0.88
N SER A 95 -15.07 0.45 1.60
CA SER A 95 -13.98 0.34 2.57
C SER A 95 -12.60 0.49 1.93
N LEU A 96 -12.36 -0.16 0.78
CA LEU A 96 -11.11 0.02 0.02
C LEU A 96 -10.92 1.45 -0.48
N ILE A 97 -11.97 2.09 -0.99
CA ILE A 97 -11.91 3.49 -1.47
C ILE A 97 -11.63 4.45 -0.31
N ASN A 98 -12.22 4.23 0.86
CA ASN A 98 -11.98 5.06 2.05
C ASN A 98 -10.53 5.02 2.53
N ILE A 99 -9.82 3.93 2.30
CA ILE A 99 -8.39 3.79 2.58
C ILE A 99 -7.50 4.08 1.35
N HIS A 100 -8.09 4.78 0.36
CA HIS A 100 -7.42 5.31 -0.83
C HIS A 100 -6.93 4.31 -1.88
N TYR A 101 -7.50 3.09 -1.93
CA TYR A 101 -7.34 2.24 -3.10
C TYR A 101 -8.18 2.78 -4.26
N LEU A 102 -7.65 2.65 -5.46
CA LEU A 102 -8.33 3.08 -6.69
C LEU A 102 -8.83 1.84 -7.46
N ARG A 103 -10.06 1.92 -7.94
CA ARG A 103 -10.59 0.85 -8.81
C ARG A 103 -10.06 1.01 -10.22
N ASN A 104 -9.48 -0.06 -10.76
CA ASN A 104 -9.10 -0.16 -12.16
C ASN A 104 -9.26 -1.60 -12.63
N ASP A 105 -10.31 -1.88 -13.42
CA ASP A 105 -10.61 -3.26 -13.85
C ASP A 105 -9.71 -3.72 -15.03
N MET A 106 -8.91 -2.81 -15.61
CA MET A 106 -8.00 -3.11 -16.71
C MET A 106 -6.58 -3.44 -16.25
N ILE A 107 -6.06 -2.64 -15.31
CA ILE A 107 -4.67 -2.71 -14.84
C ILE A 107 -4.68 -2.97 -13.33
N LEU A 108 -3.87 -3.94 -12.89
CA LEU A 108 -3.67 -4.22 -11.46
C LEU A 108 -2.24 -3.86 -11.07
N GLU A 109 -2.10 -2.72 -10.39
CA GLU A 109 -0.84 -2.18 -9.90
C GLU A 109 -0.94 -1.89 -8.38
N PRO A 110 0.17 -1.68 -7.66
CA PRO A 110 0.14 -1.31 -6.25
C PRO A 110 -0.78 -0.11 -5.98
N GLY A 111 -1.67 -0.25 -5.00
CA GLY A 111 -2.70 0.77 -4.66
C GLY A 111 -3.99 0.66 -5.46
N PHE A 112 -4.11 -0.31 -6.38
CA PHE A 112 -5.33 -0.55 -7.14
C PHE A 112 -6.07 -1.81 -6.69
N PHE A 113 -7.37 -1.83 -6.97
CA PHE A 113 -8.16 -3.05 -6.94
C PHE A 113 -9.00 -3.18 -8.21
N ARG A 114 -9.30 -4.41 -8.60
CA ARG A 114 -10.16 -4.73 -9.74
C ARG A 114 -11.21 -5.76 -9.35
N VAL A 115 -12.33 -5.74 -10.08
CA VAL A 115 -13.46 -6.63 -9.82
C VAL A 115 -13.79 -7.42 -11.08
N ARG A 116 -13.91 -8.73 -10.95
CA ARG A 116 -14.27 -9.64 -12.05
C ARG A 116 -15.27 -10.69 -11.54
N GLY A 117 -16.57 -10.42 -11.74
CA GLY A 117 -17.63 -11.25 -11.16
C GLY A 117 -17.56 -11.23 -9.62
N ASP A 118 -17.49 -12.40 -9.02
CA ASP A 118 -17.42 -12.60 -7.58
C ASP A 118 -15.96 -12.59 -7.04
N VAL A 119 -15.01 -12.15 -7.86
CA VAL A 119 -13.58 -12.10 -7.51
C VAL A 119 -13.12 -10.66 -7.44
N VAL A 120 -12.45 -10.31 -6.34
CA VAL A 120 -11.81 -9.02 -6.13
C VAL A 120 -10.31 -9.21 -5.94
N ASP A 121 -9.52 -8.61 -6.83
CA ASP A 121 -8.07 -8.56 -6.70
C ASP A 121 -7.68 -7.20 -6.14
N VAL A 122 -6.92 -7.19 -5.04
CA VAL A 122 -6.39 -5.98 -4.42
C VAL A 122 -4.87 -6.05 -4.41
N PHE A 123 -4.19 -5.00 -4.87
CA PHE A 123 -2.74 -4.94 -4.80
C PHE A 123 -2.31 -3.92 -3.74
N PRO A 124 -1.98 -4.37 -2.52
CA PRO A 124 -1.50 -3.47 -1.49
C PRO A 124 -0.19 -2.79 -1.92
N ILE A 125 -0.06 -1.49 -1.63
CA ILE A 125 1.15 -0.72 -2.01
C ILE A 125 2.40 -1.17 -1.25
N TYR A 126 2.23 -1.77 -0.08
CA TYR A 126 3.29 -2.25 0.81
C TYR A 126 3.70 -3.70 0.55
N ASP A 127 2.96 -4.42 -0.30
CA ASP A 127 3.22 -5.82 -0.64
C ASP A 127 3.86 -5.94 -2.03
N ASP A 128 4.51 -7.09 -2.26
CA ASP A 128 5.10 -7.41 -3.56
C ASP A 128 4.15 -8.23 -4.45
N PHE A 129 3.08 -8.77 -3.88
CA PHE A 129 2.08 -9.56 -4.57
C PHE A 129 0.65 -9.12 -4.24
N PRO A 130 -0.25 -9.11 -5.23
CA PRO A 130 -1.66 -8.85 -5.02
C PRO A 130 -2.33 -9.99 -4.26
N VAL A 131 -3.43 -9.64 -3.59
CA VAL A 131 -4.31 -10.55 -2.87
C VAL A 131 -5.61 -10.72 -3.64
N ARG A 132 -6.06 -11.95 -3.81
CA ARG A 132 -7.35 -12.29 -4.39
C ARG A 132 -8.32 -12.69 -3.30
N ILE A 133 -9.51 -12.14 -3.35
CA ILE A 133 -10.64 -12.44 -2.49
C ILE A 133 -11.75 -13.01 -3.38
N GLU A 134 -12.15 -14.24 -3.10
CA GLU A 134 -13.25 -14.91 -3.79
C GLU A 134 -14.48 -14.87 -2.90
N PHE A 135 -15.59 -14.38 -3.46
CA PHE A 135 -16.87 -14.28 -2.78
C PHE A 135 -17.83 -15.34 -3.28
N PHE A 136 -18.65 -15.86 -2.38
CA PHE A 136 -19.86 -16.62 -2.70
C PHE A 136 -21.06 -15.85 -2.15
N GLY A 137 -21.72 -15.08 -3.00
CA GLY A 137 -22.74 -14.13 -2.57
C GLY A 137 -22.15 -13.01 -1.73
N ASP A 138 -22.52 -12.96 -0.45
CA ASP A 138 -22.03 -12.01 0.56
C ASP A 138 -20.93 -12.59 1.48
N GLU A 139 -20.51 -13.84 1.27
CA GLU A 139 -19.54 -14.54 2.10
C GLU A 139 -18.17 -14.60 1.41
N ILE A 140 -17.10 -14.32 2.15
CA ILE A 140 -15.73 -14.50 1.68
C ILE A 140 -15.37 -15.98 1.76
N GLU A 141 -15.27 -16.65 0.60
CA GLU A 141 -14.96 -18.06 0.52
C GLU A 141 -13.46 -18.33 0.66
N LYS A 142 -12.64 -17.45 0.03
CA LYS A 142 -11.19 -17.67 -0.01
C LYS A 142 -10.41 -16.37 -0.15
N ILE A 143 -9.25 -16.34 0.50
CA ILE A 143 -8.27 -15.24 0.38
C ILE A 143 -6.90 -15.85 0.07
N TYR A 144 -6.18 -15.33 -0.92
CA TYR A 144 -4.82 -15.79 -1.24
C TYR A 144 -4.01 -14.76 -2.02
N GLN A 145 -2.68 -14.82 -1.84
CA GLN A 145 -1.74 -14.10 -2.69
C GLN A 145 -1.51 -14.87 -3.98
N PHE A 146 -1.33 -14.15 -5.08
CA PHE A 146 -1.06 -14.74 -6.38
C PHE A 146 -0.03 -13.93 -7.18
N ASN A 147 0.63 -14.60 -8.11
CA ASN A 147 1.53 -13.95 -9.05
C ASN A 147 0.69 -13.22 -10.14
N PRO A 148 0.80 -11.89 -10.29
CA PRO A 148 -0.04 -11.14 -11.22
C PRO A 148 0.24 -11.46 -12.71
N LEU A 149 1.42 -12.01 -13.02
CA LEU A 149 1.82 -12.37 -14.40
C LEU A 149 1.35 -13.76 -14.79
N THR A 150 1.47 -14.74 -13.88
CA THR A 150 1.13 -16.14 -14.18
C THR A 150 -0.26 -16.53 -13.70
N GLY A 151 -0.83 -15.80 -12.75
CA GLY A 151 -2.07 -16.14 -12.05
C GLY A 151 -1.91 -17.24 -11.00
N GLU A 152 -0.70 -17.73 -10.78
CA GLU A 152 -0.41 -18.82 -9.84
C GLU A 152 -0.65 -18.38 -8.41
N MET A 153 -1.37 -19.21 -7.62
CA MET A 153 -1.57 -19.03 -6.20
C MET A 153 -0.25 -19.27 -5.46
N LEU A 154 0.19 -18.29 -4.68
CA LEU A 154 1.44 -18.35 -3.93
C LEU A 154 1.20 -18.78 -2.48
N LYS A 155 0.18 -18.21 -1.83
CA LYS A 155 -0.08 -18.44 -0.41
C LYS A 155 -1.55 -18.22 -0.09
N THR A 156 -2.17 -19.16 0.61
CA THR A 156 -3.51 -19.00 1.21
C THR A 156 -3.41 -18.17 2.49
N ILE A 157 -4.40 -17.34 2.74
CA ILE A 157 -4.48 -16.40 3.87
C ILE A 157 -5.84 -16.60 4.54
N ASP A 158 -5.87 -16.77 5.86
CA ASP A 158 -7.14 -16.89 6.61
C ASP A 158 -7.68 -15.53 7.04
N GLU A 159 -6.77 -14.57 7.22
CA GLU A 159 -7.05 -13.22 7.71
C GLU A 159 -6.20 -12.20 6.95
N MET A 160 -6.80 -11.10 6.49
CA MET A 160 -6.10 -10.01 5.82
C MET A 160 -6.49 -8.66 6.41
N THR A 161 -5.49 -7.83 6.68
CA THR A 161 -5.68 -6.43 7.09
C THR A 161 -5.17 -5.52 5.99
N PHE A 162 -6.05 -4.68 5.46
CA PHE A 162 -5.70 -3.64 4.49
C PHE A 162 -5.33 -2.35 5.21
N TYR A 163 -4.20 -1.77 4.83
CA TYR A 163 -3.67 -0.51 5.33
C TYR A 163 -3.87 0.58 4.27
N PRO A 164 -4.03 1.85 4.69
CA PRO A 164 -4.19 2.95 3.74
C PRO A 164 -3.03 3.07 2.75
N CYS A 165 -3.37 3.42 1.50
CA CYS A 165 -2.38 3.67 0.45
C CYS A 165 -1.63 5.01 0.61
N LYS A 166 -1.90 5.78 1.67
CA LYS A 166 -1.27 7.07 1.95
C LYS A 166 -0.82 7.15 3.41
N ASN A 167 0.36 7.73 3.62
CA ASN A 167 0.91 7.93 4.97
C ASN A 167 0.19 9.03 5.78
N PHE A 168 -0.48 9.96 5.10
CA PHE A 168 -1.18 11.07 5.72
C PHE A 168 -2.66 10.94 5.42
N VAL A 169 -3.41 10.44 6.39
CA VAL A 169 -4.86 10.38 6.28
C VAL A 169 -5.43 11.28 7.38
N THR A 170 -6.05 12.36 6.97
CA THR A 170 -6.92 13.15 7.83
C THR A 170 -8.31 12.56 7.74
N THR A 171 -8.90 12.19 8.87
CA THR A 171 -10.34 11.91 8.94
C THR A 171 -11.10 13.14 8.45
N LYS A 172 -12.00 12.97 7.49
CA LYS A 172 -12.95 14.04 7.16
C LYS A 172 -13.80 14.27 8.41
N GLU A 173 -13.72 15.50 8.96
CA GLU A 173 -14.71 16.00 9.90
C GLU A 173 -16.09 16.06 9.24
#